data_8531249f2f5483e9d0790221c1decd74
#
_entry.id   8531249f2f5483e9d0790221c1decd74
#
_cell.length_a   1.000
_cell.length_b   1.000
_cell.length_c   1.000
_cell.angle_alpha   90.00
_cell.angle_beta   90.00
_cell.angle_gamma   90.00
#
_symmetry.space_group_name_H-M   'P 1'
#
loop_
_entity.id
_entity.type
_entity.pdbx_description
1 polymer ?
#
loop_
_entity_poly.entity_id
_entity_poly.type
_entity_poly.pdbx_seq_one_letter_code
_entity_poly.pdbx_strand_id
1 'polypeptide(L)'
;PYMPSKHGQERGNSGVYLQGRYEVQVLDSYGLKSKDNDCGAIYEVSAPRVNACKAPETWQSYDIEFWAPVCEDGKKKEPARMTVHQNGILIQDNVKIPVNNTRAGRGGDPCKPGPIMLQDHGSKVRYRNIWLMQQAS
;
A
#
# COMPACT_ATOMS: atom_id res chain seq x y z
N PRO A 1 -3.89 -8.79 -13.33
CA PRO A 1 -4.32 -9.81 -14.30
C PRO A 1 -5.77 -10.22 -14.09
N TYR A 2 -6.39 -10.72 -15.14
CA TYR A 2 -7.72 -11.32 -15.05
C TYR A 2 -7.61 -12.80 -14.63
N MET A 3 -8.20 -13.12 -13.50
CA MET A 3 -8.07 -14.45 -12.88
C MET A 3 -9.46 -14.96 -12.44
N PRO A 4 -10.32 -15.38 -13.39
CA PRO A 4 -11.72 -15.69 -13.09
C PRO A 4 -11.93 -16.90 -12.16
N SER A 5 -10.93 -17.78 -12.06
CA SER A 5 -10.98 -18.95 -11.16
C SER A 5 -10.47 -18.65 -9.75
N LYS A 6 -9.97 -17.46 -9.50
CA LYS A 6 -9.43 -17.07 -8.20
C LYS A 6 -10.39 -16.13 -7.48
N HIS A 7 -10.31 -16.12 -6.15
CA HIS A 7 -11.20 -15.34 -5.29
C HIS A 7 -10.39 -14.66 -4.17
N GLY A 8 -10.90 -13.51 -3.70
CA GLY A 8 -10.32 -12.81 -2.55
C GLY A 8 -8.84 -12.51 -2.74
N GLN A 9 -8.04 -12.88 -1.75
CA GLN A 9 -6.61 -12.58 -1.72
C GLN A 9 -5.77 -13.35 -2.75
N GLU A 10 -6.34 -14.26 -3.48
CA GLU A 10 -5.65 -14.98 -4.57
C GLU A 10 -5.78 -14.30 -5.92
N ARG A 11 -6.52 -13.18 -5.98
CA ARG A 11 -6.92 -12.57 -7.25
C ARG A 11 -6.11 -11.33 -7.56
N GLY A 12 -5.06 -11.48 -8.37
CA GLY A 12 -4.20 -10.36 -8.78
C GLY A 12 -3.45 -9.71 -7.63
N ASN A 13 -2.98 -10.50 -6.69
CA ASN A 13 -2.39 -10.02 -5.45
C ASN A 13 -0.95 -9.56 -5.64
N SER A 14 -0.65 -8.38 -5.13
CA SER A 14 0.67 -7.81 -4.96
C SER A 14 0.60 -6.76 -3.84
N GLY A 15 1.60 -5.93 -3.70
CA GLY A 15 1.60 -4.82 -2.75
C GLY A 15 2.77 -3.89 -3.00
N VAL A 16 2.58 -2.63 -2.67
CA VAL A 16 3.62 -1.60 -2.69
C VAL A 16 3.98 -1.28 -1.24
N TYR A 17 5.23 -1.51 -0.86
CA TYR A 17 5.69 -1.32 0.52
C TYR A 17 6.55 -0.07 0.62
N LEU A 18 6.21 0.81 1.56
CA LEU A 18 7.03 1.97 1.93
C LEU A 18 7.94 1.55 3.09
N GLN A 19 9.22 1.86 2.96
CA GLN A 19 10.28 1.40 3.88
C GLN A 19 10.32 -0.13 4.08
N GLY A 20 9.78 -0.89 3.12
CA GLY A 20 9.68 -2.34 3.23
C GLY A 20 8.74 -2.83 4.34
N ARG A 21 8.01 -1.94 5.00
CA ARG A 21 7.20 -2.25 6.19
C ARG A 21 5.71 -2.01 6.02
N TYR A 22 5.33 -0.97 5.28
CA TYR A 22 3.93 -0.48 5.23
C TYR A 22 3.36 -0.70 3.85
N GLU A 23 2.40 -1.61 3.76
CA GLU A 23 1.85 -2.06 2.49
C GLU A 23 0.62 -1.27 2.07
N VAL A 24 0.64 -0.76 0.83
CA VAL A 24 -0.58 -0.39 0.10
C VAL A 24 -0.93 -1.59 -0.80
N GLN A 25 -2.09 -2.18 -0.56
CA GLN A 25 -2.52 -3.42 -1.21
C GLN A 25 -2.79 -3.23 -2.70
N VAL A 26 -2.33 -4.19 -3.50
CA VAL A 26 -2.71 -4.37 -4.90
C VAL A 26 -3.49 -5.66 -5.00
N LEU A 27 -4.72 -5.57 -5.49
CA LEU A 27 -5.64 -6.71 -5.58
C LEU A 27 -6.68 -6.42 -6.64
N ASP A 28 -7.21 -7.46 -7.28
CA ASP A 28 -8.41 -7.31 -8.09
C ASP A 28 -9.64 -7.40 -7.16
N SER A 29 -10.05 -6.25 -6.67
CA SER A 29 -11.28 -6.09 -5.90
C SER A 29 -12.31 -5.21 -6.63
N TYR A 30 -12.21 -5.20 -7.95
CA TYR A 30 -13.12 -4.41 -8.79
C TYR A 30 -14.59 -4.76 -8.50
N GLY A 31 -15.40 -3.73 -8.29
CA GLY A 31 -16.84 -3.87 -8.05
C GLY A 31 -17.22 -4.35 -6.65
N LEU A 32 -16.26 -4.62 -5.77
CA LEU A 32 -16.54 -5.08 -4.42
C LEU A 32 -16.67 -3.91 -3.44
N LYS A 33 -17.31 -4.17 -2.30
CA LYS A 33 -17.23 -3.26 -1.16
C LYS A 33 -15.87 -3.42 -0.50
N SER A 34 -15.09 -2.36 -0.44
CA SER A 34 -13.72 -2.41 0.04
C SER A 34 -13.63 -2.74 1.53
N LYS A 35 -12.67 -3.59 1.86
CA LYS A 35 -12.26 -3.93 3.22
C LYS A 35 -10.80 -3.51 3.43
N ASP A 36 -10.31 -3.67 4.64
CA ASP A 36 -8.95 -3.27 5.01
C ASP A 36 -7.84 -4.16 4.43
N ASN A 37 -8.18 -5.19 3.67
CA ASN A 37 -7.26 -6.05 2.94
C ASN A 37 -7.53 -6.08 1.42
N ASP A 38 -8.36 -5.18 0.92
CA ASP A 38 -8.66 -5.05 -0.51
C ASP A 38 -7.76 -4.01 -1.19
N CYS A 39 -7.90 -3.86 -2.50
CA CYS A 39 -7.08 -2.94 -3.29
C CYS A 39 -7.16 -1.52 -2.74
N GLY A 40 -6.01 -0.89 -2.55
CA GLY A 40 -5.90 0.48 -2.01
C GLY A 40 -5.91 0.55 -0.48
N ALA A 41 -6.14 -0.55 0.22
CA ALA A 41 -6.03 -0.56 1.68
C ALA A 41 -4.58 -0.35 2.13
N ILE A 42 -4.40 0.33 3.26
CA ILE A 42 -3.19 0.17 4.05
C ILE A 42 -3.41 -1.13 4.82
N TYR A 43 -2.68 -2.16 4.46
CA TYR A 43 -3.06 -3.56 4.70
C TYR A 43 -3.36 -3.85 6.17
N GLU A 44 -4.60 -4.26 6.45
CA GLU A 44 -5.14 -4.54 7.78
C GLU A 44 -5.07 -3.35 8.77
N VAL A 45 -4.86 -2.14 8.26
CA VAL A 45 -4.87 -0.90 9.05
C VAL A 45 -6.05 -0.02 8.69
N SER A 46 -6.26 0.23 7.41
CA SER A 46 -7.28 1.16 6.94
C SER A 46 -7.83 0.74 5.58
N ALA A 47 -9.14 0.53 5.50
CA ALA A 47 -9.82 0.36 4.23
C ALA A 47 -9.78 1.66 3.41
N PRO A 48 -9.76 1.60 2.07
CA PRO A 48 -9.87 2.80 1.26
C PRO A 48 -11.24 3.47 1.45
N ARG A 49 -11.27 4.79 1.35
CA ARG A 49 -12.50 5.58 1.51
C ARG A 49 -13.55 5.23 0.49
N VAL A 50 -13.11 4.90 -0.72
CA VAL A 50 -13.95 4.41 -1.82
C VAL A 50 -13.18 3.34 -2.57
N ASN A 51 -13.88 2.44 -3.26
CA ASN A 51 -13.25 1.49 -4.15
C ASN A 51 -12.96 2.16 -5.50
N ALA A 52 -11.73 2.61 -5.68
CA ALA A 52 -11.27 3.24 -6.93
C ALA A 52 -10.60 2.24 -7.88
N CYS A 53 -10.67 0.94 -7.57
CA CYS A 53 -10.06 -0.11 -8.36
C CYS A 53 -10.77 -0.23 -9.71
N LYS A 54 -9.98 -0.25 -10.80
CA LYS A 54 -10.48 -0.50 -12.14
C LYS A 54 -10.55 -1.98 -12.42
N ALA A 55 -11.24 -2.34 -13.50
CA ALA A 55 -11.34 -3.73 -13.96
C ALA A 55 -9.94 -4.34 -14.20
N PRO A 56 -9.79 -5.66 -14.04
CA PRO A 56 -8.52 -6.32 -14.33
C PRO A 56 -8.07 -6.08 -15.78
N GLU A 57 -6.76 -6.21 -16.02
CA GLU A 57 -6.12 -5.93 -17.31
C GLU A 57 -6.18 -4.44 -17.74
N THR A 58 -6.44 -3.56 -16.79
CA THR A 58 -6.40 -2.12 -16.99
C THR A 58 -5.25 -1.55 -16.17
N TRP A 59 -4.43 -0.70 -16.79
CA TRP A 59 -3.39 0.02 -16.07
C TRP A 59 -4.02 0.96 -15.07
N GLN A 60 -3.48 0.95 -13.86
CA GLN A 60 -3.94 1.76 -12.75
C GLN A 60 -2.75 2.48 -12.12
N SER A 61 -3.02 3.55 -11.41
CA SER A 61 -1.97 4.34 -10.79
C SER A 61 -2.17 4.47 -9.29
N TYR A 62 -1.06 4.54 -8.58
CA TYR A 62 -0.99 5.02 -7.19
C TYR A 62 -0.10 6.25 -7.13
N ASP A 63 -0.57 7.28 -6.47
CA ASP A 63 0.24 8.39 -5.98
C ASP A 63 0.25 8.29 -4.47
N ILE A 64 1.42 8.04 -3.90
CA ILE A 64 1.57 7.81 -2.47
C ILE A 64 2.46 8.89 -1.88
N GLU A 65 1.93 9.61 -0.90
CA GLU A 65 2.71 10.51 -0.04
C GLU A 65 2.93 9.80 1.29
N PHE A 66 4.18 9.65 1.67
CA PHE A 66 4.55 8.90 2.86
C PHE A 66 5.39 9.75 3.80
N TRP A 67 5.01 9.75 5.07
CA TRP A 67 5.78 10.35 6.15
C TRP A 67 6.25 9.24 7.09
N ALA A 68 7.57 9.10 7.20
CA ALA A 68 8.17 8.13 8.11
C ALA A 68 7.80 8.42 9.56
N PRO A 69 7.88 7.41 10.44
CA PRO A 69 7.73 7.63 11.86
C PRO A 69 8.72 8.71 12.35
N VAL A 70 8.26 9.57 13.27
CA VAL A 70 9.14 10.51 13.93
C VAL A 70 9.75 9.84 15.16
N CYS A 71 11.07 9.83 15.23
CA CYS A 71 11.81 9.18 16.31
C CYS A 71 12.69 10.18 17.05
N GLU A 72 12.85 9.97 18.35
CA GLU A 72 13.80 10.68 19.21
C GLU A 72 14.56 9.66 20.06
N ASP A 73 15.88 9.77 20.09
CA ASP A 73 16.75 8.86 20.83
C ASP A 73 16.49 7.38 20.49
N GLY A 74 16.25 7.07 19.22
CA GLY A 74 15.98 5.74 18.75
C GLY A 74 14.60 5.19 19.07
N LYS A 75 13.70 6.03 19.61
CA LYS A 75 12.33 5.65 19.98
C LYS A 75 11.31 6.37 19.12
N LYS A 76 10.32 5.61 18.67
CA LYS A 76 9.20 6.17 17.88
C LYS A 76 8.35 7.07 18.76
N LYS A 77 8.20 8.34 18.37
CA LYS A 77 7.36 9.34 19.02
C LYS A 77 6.05 9.57 18.28
N GLU A 78 6.08 9.52 16.95
CA GLU A 78 4.88 9.63 16.13
C GLU A 78 4.86 8.49 15.12
N PRO A 79 3.67 7.96 14.80
CA PRO A 79 3.55 6.89 13.80
C PRO A 79 3.82 7.41 12.40
N ALA A 80 4.13 6.50 11.47
CA ALA A 80 4.10 6.78 10.05
C ALA A 80 2.69 7.21 9.65
N ARG A 81 2.58 7.97 8.57
CA ARG A 81 1.28 8.35 7.99
C ARG A 81 1.39 8.40 6.48
N MET A 82 0.24 8.29 5.84
CA MET A 82 0.19 8.10 4.41
C MET A 82 -1.05 8.72 3.81
N THR A 83 -0.89 9.33 2.64
CA THR A 83 -1.98 9.77 1.78
C THR A 83 -1.83 9.06 0.44
N VAL A 84 -2.91 8.46 -0.03
CA VAL A 84 -2.90 7.67 -1.27
C VAL A 84 -4.02 8.15 -2.19
N HIS A 85 -3.65 8.41 -3.45
CA HIS A 85 -4.61 8.56 -4.55
C HIS A 85 -4.48 7.35 -5.45
N GLN A 86 -5.59 6.73 -5.76
CA GLN A 86 -5.66 5.65 -6.76
C GLN A 86 -6.46 6.13 -7.96
N ASN A 87 -5.85 6.08 -9.14
CA ASN A 87 -6.49 6.55 -10.37
C ASN A 87 -7.00 7.99 -10.26
N GLY A 88 -6.25 8.84 -9.54
CA GLY A 88 -6.58 10.23 -9.29
C GLY A 88 -7.60 10.46 -8.18
N ILE A 89 -8.09 9.42 -7.53
CA ILE A 89 -9.10 9.50 -6.48
C ILE A 89 -8.46 9.33 -5.11
N LEU A 90 -8.73 10.26 -4.20
CA LEU A 90 -8.23 10.18 -2.82
C LEU A 90 -8.89 9.01 -2.10
N ILE A 91 -8.10 8.02 -1.71
CA ILE A 91 -8.59 6.82 -1.03
C ILE A 91 -8.08 6.67 0.40
N GLN A 92 -6.92 7.24 0.72
CA GLN A 92 -6.37 7.30 2.08
C GLN A 92 -5.95 8.72 2.35
N ASP A 93 -6.51 9.35 3.37
CA ASP A 93 -6.29 10.75 3.66
C ASP A 93 -5.54 10.91 4.99
N ASN A 94 -4.23 11.17 4.90
CA ASN A 94 -3.37 11.41 6.06
C ASN A 94 -3.58 10.37 7.17
N VAL A 95 -3.61 9.10 6.79
CA VAL A 95 -3.90 8.00 7.72
C VAL A 95 -2.66 7.70 8.56
N LYS A 96 -2.82 7.71 9.87
CA LYS A 96 -1.79 7.27 10.81
C LYS A 96 -1.72 5.75 10.83
N ILE A 97 -0.50 5.22 10.79
CA ILE A 97 -0.24 3.78 10.78
C ILE A 97 0.36 3.41 12.12
N PRO A 98 -0.46 2.88 13.06
CA PRO A 98 0.01 2.67 14.43
C PRO A 98 0.98 1.50 14.58
N VAL A 99 0.96 0.56 13.63
CA VAL A 99 1.86 -0.60 13.65
C VAL A 99 3.24 -0.23 13.11
N ASN A 100 4.26 -0.99 13.48
CA ASN A 100 5.62 -0.81 12.98
C ASN A 100 5.87 -1.58 11.68
N ASN A 101 4.94 -2.45 11.30
CA ASN A 101 5.05 -3.32 10.15
C ASN A 101 3.68 -3.88 9.81
N THR A 102 3.29 -3.84 8.55
CA THR A 102 2.12 -4.59 8.09
C THR A 102 2.47 -6.06 7.94
N ARG A 103 1.48 -6.94 7.81
CA ARG A 103 1.63 -8.40 7.95
C ARG A 103 2.84 -8.98 7.22
N ALA A 104 3.05 -8.64 5.96
CA ALA A 104 4.11 -9.20 5.14
C ALA A 104 5.31 -8.27 4.97
N GLY A 105 5.39 -7.21 5.75
CA GLY A 105 6.52 -6.29 5.72
C GLY A 105 7.80 -6.93 6.26
N ARG A 106 8.93 -6.31 5.94
CA ARG A 106 10.25 -6.82 6.31
C ARG A 106 10.57 -6.69 7.79
N GLY A 107 9.78 -5.92 8.54
CA GLY A 107 10.04 -5.69 9.96
C GLY A 107 11.24 -4.80 10.21
N GLY A 108 11.88 -5.01 11.34
CA GLY A 108 13.04 -4.26 11.78
C GLY A 108 12.66 -3.01 12.58
N ASP A 109 13.67 -2.17 12.83
CA ASP A 109 13.50 -0.94 13.61
C ASP A 109 12.72 0.10 12.80
N PRO A 110 11.54 0.55 13.29
CA PRO A 110 10.75 1.53 12.56
C PRO A 110 11.42 2.90 12.42
N CYS A 111 12.46 3.16 13.18
CA CYS A 111 13.22 4.42 13.13
C CYS A 111 14.32 4.41 12.07
N LYS A 112 14.55 3.28 11.42
CA LYS A 112 15.56 3.14 10.36
C LYS A 112 14.95 3.25 8.98
N PRO A 113 15.73 3.69 7.96
CA PRO A 113 15.25 3.69 6.59
C PRO A 113 14.95 2.28 6.08
N GLY A 114 14.22 2.20 5.00
CA GLY A 114 13.92 0.94 4.32
C GLY A 114 13.57 1.21 2.85
N PRO A 115 13.62 0.17 2.02
CA PRO A 115 13.41 0.30 0.58
C PRO A 115 11.93 0.39 0.22
N ILE A 116 11.67 0.88 -1.01
CA ILE A 116 10.43 0.58 -1.69
C ILE A 116 10.48 -0.90 -2.12
N MET A 117 9.43 -1.64 -1.84
CA MET A 117 9.35 -3.06 -2.17
C MET A 117 8.06 -3.36 -2.91
N LEU A 118 8.15 -4.18 -3.94
CA LEU A 118 6.99 -4.69 -4.67
C LEU A 118 6.86 -6.18 -4.36
N GLN A 119 5.66 -6.59 -3.94
CA GLN A 119 5.43 -7.96 -3.49
C GLN A 119 5.21 -8.91 -4.66
N ASP A 120 5.85 -10.07 -4.61
CA ASP A 120 5.48 -11.24 -5.40
C ASP A 120 4.59 -12.15 -4.55
N HIS A 121 3.35 -12.30 -4.96
CA HIS A 121 2.35 -13.15 -4.29
C HIS A 121 1.86 -14.28 -5.20
N GLY A 122 2.60 -14.57 -6.27
CA GLY A 122 2.25 -15.63 -7.22
C GLY A 122 1.30 -15.20 -8.34
N SER A 123 0.76 -13.99 -8.31
CA SER A 123 -0.02 -13.43 -9.41
C SER A 123 0.88 -12.66 -10.37
N LYS A 124 0.55 -12.68 -11.66
CA LYS A 124 1.34 -12.00 -12.70
C LYS A 124 0.99 -10.50 -12.77
N VAL A 125 1.23 -9.80 -11.69
CA VAL A 125 1.05 -8.35 -11.62
C VAL A 125 2.24 -7.67 -12.28
N ARG A 126 1.98 -6.59 -13.02
CA ARG A 126 3.00 -5.81 -13.73
C ARG A 126 3.07 -4.40 -13.18
N TYR A 127 4.27 -3.84 -13.16
CA TYR A 127 4.52 -2.46 -12.76
C TYR A 127 5.23 -1.71 -13.87
N ARG A 128 4.99 -0.40 -13.96
CA ARG A 128 5.70 0.50 -14.88
C ARG A 128 5.66 1.93 -14.35
N ASN A 129 6.51 2.80 -14.90
CA ASN A 129 6.54 4.23 -14.58
C ASN A 129 6.67 4.48 -13.07
N ILE A 130 7.61 3.77 -12.44
CA ILE A 130 7.85 3.91 -11.00
C ILE A 130 8.90 4.99 -10.80
N TRP A 131 8.58 5.99 -9.99
CA TRP A 131 9.52 7.03 -9.61
C TRP A 131 9.28 7.46 -8.18
N LEU A 132 10.33 7.99 -7.57
CA LEU A 132 10.33 8.44 -6.18
C LEU A 132 10.92 9.83 -6.12
N MET A 133 10.29 10.71 -5.36
CA MET A 133 10.84 12.03 -5.07
C MET A 133 10.86 12.22 -3.56
N GLN A 134 12.05 12.46 -3.03
CA GLN A 134 12.19 12.81 -1.63
C GLN A 134 11.85 14.29 -1.45
N GLN A 135 10.90 14.58 -0.60
CA GLN A 135 10.52 15.95 -0.31
C GLN A 135 11.38 16.50 0.83
N ALA A 136 11.66 17.78 0.78
CA ALA A 136 12.32 18.48 1.88
C ALA A 136 11.39 18.52 3.09
N SER A 137 11.93 18.25 4.25
CA SER A 137 11.20 18.32 5.51
C SER A 137 11.02 19.78 5.97
#